data_daa59d194a9977452c3264335ff0d848
#
_entry.id   daa59d194a9977452c3264335ff0d848
#
_cell.length_a   1.000
_cell.length_b   1.000
_cell.length_c   1.000
_cell.angle_alpha   90.00
_cell.angle_beta   90.00
_cell.angle_gamma   90.00
#
_symmetry.space_group_name_H-M   'P 1'
#
loop_
_entity.id
_entity.type
_entity.pdbx_description
1 polymer ?
#
loop_
_entity_poly.entity_id
_entity_poly.type
_entity_poly.pdbx_seq_one_letter_code
_entity_poly.pdbx_strand_id
1 'polypeptide(L)'
;MMNFEKFVNYIKENVTIGWKEDASTEISVVQKNNGVKLHALCINEPDTNISPSIYLEEYYNSYQDGLSMESVVENIRKEYVEKKPADGNLSISAYDFSFVQDKIFYRIVNYDANKEILSECPHIKLNDLAVTFRWIVIKNEQSIGSSLITNDTVRQWGISDEDLYLIASENTSRLFPAKIYDMDKIFWEEDSHVPMYILTNEQGMNGAFCLLYTDILKDFSKKHGGDIYILPSSIHEVILIPADEISDLTKLYEAVSDANSNFVAETDILSNSIYFYDRSKDQIQTLSEENFGK
;
A
#
# COMPACT_ATOMS: atom_id res chain seq x y z
N MET A 1 -3.36 32.16 9.84
CA MET A 1 -3.68 30.80 9.36
C MET A 1 -4.81 30.22 10.21
N MET A 2 -5.75 29.50 9.60
CA MET A 2 -6.80 28.80 10.37
C MET A 2 -6.28 27.45 10.87
N ASN A 3 -6.88 26.90 11.93
CA ASN A 3 -6.58 25.55 12.39
C ASN A 3 -7.24 24.52 11.47
N PHE A 4 -6.87 23.25 11.62
CA PHE A 4 -7.33 22.17 10.75
C PHE A 4 -8.86 22.01 10.74
N GLU A 5 -9.52 22.11 11.88
CA GLU A 5 -10.98 21.99 11.95
C GLU A 5 -11.70 23.07 11.16
N LYS A 6 -11.24 24.33 11.26
CA LYS A 6 -11.77 25.45 10.45
C LYS A 6 -11.49 25.28 8.97
N PHE A 7 -10.32 24.72 8.62
CA PHE A 7 -9.95 24.40 7.27
C PHE A 7 -10.90 23.35 6.67
N VAL A 8 -11.12 22.23 7.37
CA VAL A 8 -12.06 21.18 6.96
C VAL A 8 -13.46 21.74 6.73
N ASN A 9 -13.96 22.54 7.66
CA ASN A 9 -15.28 23.17 7.53
C ASN A 9 -15.35 24.12 6.32
N TYR A 10 -14.31 24.92 6.11
CA TYR A 10 -14.24 25.80 4.95
C TYR A 10 -14.27 25.01 3.62
N ILE A 11 -13.49 23.94 3.51
CA ILE A 11 -13.50 23.08 2.32
C ILE A 11 -14.89 22.48 2.11
N LYS A 12 -15.48 21.91 3.16
CA LYS A 12 -16.82 21.31 3.12
C LYS A 12 -17.88 22.29 2.57
N GLU A 13 -17.82 23.56 2.97
CA GLU A 13 -18.79 24.57 2.56
C GLU A 13 -18.53 25.15 1.18
N ASN A 14 -17.28 25.17 0.70
CA ASN A 14 -16.90 25.92 -0.49
C ASN A 14 -16.57 25.04 -1.70
N VAL A 15 -16.24 23.76 -1.54
CA VAL A 15 -15.76 22.93 -2.64
C VAL A 15 -16.82 22.66 -3.71
N THR A 16 -18.12 22.72 -3.38
CA THR A 16 -19.22 22.51 -4.31
C THR A 16 -19.87 23.81 -4.81
N ILE A 17 -19.43 24.99 -4.34
CA ILE A 17 -19.98 26.28 -4.78
C ILE A 17 -19.76 26.46 -6.28
N GLY A 18 -20.83 26.71 -7.03
CA GLY A 18 -20.78 26.87 -8.48
C GLY A 18 -20.59 25.59 -9.27
N TRP A 19 -20.73 24.45 -8.60
CA TRP A 19 -20.70 23.13 -9.24
C TRP A 19 -22.12 22.71 -9.68
N LYS A 20 -22.33 21.39 -9.86
CA LYS A 20 -23.66 20.87 -10.21
C LYS A 20 -24.66 21.18 -9.11
N GLU A 21 -25.91 21.49 -9.52
CA GLU A 21 -27.04 21.57 -8.58
C GLU A 21 -27.18 20.23 -7.85
N ASP A 22 -27.45 20.30 -6.53
CA ASP A 22 -27.62 19.16 -5.64
C ASP A 22 -26.37 18.32 -5.30
N ALA A 23 -25.15 18.76 -5.66
CA ALA A 23 -23.93 18.13 -5.13
C ALA A 23 -23.79 18.42 -3.63
N SER A 24 -23.49 17.35 -2.85
CA SER A 24 -23.27 17.45 -1.41
C SER A 24 -21.89 16.95 -0.99
N THR A 25 -21.45 17.36 0.18
CA THR A 25 -20.14 16.96 0.73
C THR A 25 -20.29 16.20 2.03
N GLU A 26 -19.49 15.17 2.18
CA GLU A 26 -19.37 14.40 3.42
C GLU A 26 -17.90 14.33 3.83
N ILE A 27 -17.64 14.47 5.14
CA ILE A 27 -16.31 14.25 5.73
C ILE A 27 -16.40 13.04 6.65
N SER A 28 -15.53 12.09 6.42
CA SER A 28 -15.36 10.91 7.29
C SER A 28 -13.91 10.77 7.72
N VAL A 29 -13.69 10.16 8.87
CA VAL A 29 -12.34 9.77 9.30
C VAL A 29 -12.10 8.35 8.83
N VAL A 30 -11.10 8.17 7.96
CA VAL A 30 -10.73 6.88 7.39
C VAL A 30 -9.43 6.41 8.01
N GLN A 31 -9.43 5.20 8.54
CA GLN A 31 -8.22 4.56 9.00
C GLN A 31 -7.43 4.00 7.82
N LYS A 32 -6.18 4.40 7.72
CA LYS A 32 -5.22 3.93 6.73
C LYS A 32 -4.30 2.88 7.35
N ASN A 33 -3.33 2.44 6.55
CA ASN A 33 -2.27 1.55 7.03
C ASN A 33 -1.56 2.15 8.27
N ASN A 34 -1.09 1.28 9.14
CA ASN A 34 -0.40 1.61 10.38
C ASN A 34 -1.21 2.48 11.38
N GLY A 35 -2.54 2.39 11.30
CA GLY A 35 -3.44 3.10 12.22
C GLY A 35 -3.57 4.61 11.97
N VAL A 36 -2.95 5.13 10.92
CA VAL A 36 -3.05 6.54 10.55
C VAL A 36 -4.49 6.90 10.22
N LYS A 37 -5.01 7.97 10.79
CA LYS A 37 -6.37 8.45 10.58
C LYS A 37 -6.35 9.71 9.74
N LEU A 38 -7.03 9.68 8.59
CA LEU A 38 -7.13 10.81 7.65
C LEU A 38 -8.58 11.24 7.47
N HIS A 39 -8.78 12.54 7.27
CA HIS A 39 -10.07 13.12 6.95
C HIS A 39 -10.32 13.02 5.45
N ALA A 40 -11.23 12.15 5.06
CA ALA A 40 -11.64 11.95 3.68
C ALA A 40 -12.84 12.84 3.35
N LEU A 41 -12.69 13.69 2.36
CA LEU A 41 -13.77 14.41 1.72
C LEU A 41 -14.34 13.53 0.60
N CYS A 42 -15.63 13.27 0.64
CA CYS A 42 -16.41 12.69 -0.45
C CYS A 42 -17.34 13.78 -1.03
N ILE A 43 -17.38 13.92 -2.35
CA ILE A 43 -18.31 14.80 -3.05
C ILE A 43 -19.35 13.91 -3.74
N ASN A 44 -20.56 13.94 -3.22
CA ASN A 44 -21.67 13.13 -3.71
C ASN A 44 -22.42 13.93 -4.78
N GLU A 45 -22.38 13.47 -6.01
CA GLU A 45 -23.17 14.03 -7.10
C GLU A 45 -24.49 13.27 -7.28
N PRO A 46 -25.56 13.92 -7.75
CA PRO A 46 -26.77 13.22 -8.17
C PRO A 46 -26.45 12.11 -9.17
N ASP A 47 -27.20 11.02 -9.10
CA ASP A 47 -27.08 9.87 -10.02
C ASP A 47 -25.73 9.10 -9.96
N THR A 48 -24.91 9.33 -8.92
CA THR A 48 -23.70 8.56 -8.67
C THR A 48 -23.79 7.83 -7.33
N ASN A 49 -23.28 6.59 -7.28
CA ASN A 49 -23.23 5.81 -6.05
C ASN A 49 -21.79 5.53 -5.56
N ILE A 50 -20.82 6.14 -6.22
CA ILE A 50 -19.40 6.06 -5.84
C ILE A 50 -18.75 7.44 -5.97
N SER A 51 -17.98 7.80 -4.95
CA SER A 51 -17.20 9.03 -4.90
C SER A 51 -15.76 8.72 -4.49
N PRO A 52 -14.76 9.32 -5.13
CA PRO A 52 -13.39 9.21 -4.65
C PRO A 52 -13.23 9.89 -3.29
N SER A 53 -12.42 9.30 -2.42
CA SER A 53 -12.02 9.89 -1.16
C SER A 53 -10.81 10.80 -1.38
N ILE A 54 -10.94 12.08 -1.03
CA ILE A 54 -9.85 13.06 -1.10
C ILE A 54 -9.40 13.38 0.32
N TYR A 55 -8.12 13.12 0.62
CA TYR A 55 -7.57 13.31 1.96
C TYR A 55 -7.12 14.74 2.17
N LEU A 56 -7.60 15.36 3.25
CA LEU A 56 -7.46 16.79 3.49
C LEU A 56 -6.16 17.22 4.16
N GLU A 57 -5.41 16.29 4.76
CA GLU A 57 -4.18 16.58 5.50
C GLU A 57 -3.10 17.19 4.60
N GLU A 58 -2.88 16.64 3.42
CA GLU A 58 -1.89 17.15 2.46
C GLU A 58 -2.24 18.56 1.96
N TYR A 59 -3.52 18.80 1.74
CA TYR A 59 -4.02 20.12 1.37
C TYR A 59 -3.88 21.15 2.50
N TYR A 60 -4.07 20.72 3.74
CA TYR A 60 -3.85 21.57 4.89
C TYR A 60 -2.38 21.94 5.05
N ASN A 61 -1.46 20.98 4.86
CA ASN A 61 -0.02 21.25 4.84
C ASN A 61 0.34 22.26 3.75
N SER A 62 -0.16 22.07 2.53
CA SER A 62 0.04 23.03 1.43
C SER A 62 -0.50 24.43 1.75
N TYR A 63 -1.66 24.52 2.43
CA TYR A 63 -2.19 25.77 2.94
C TYR A 63 -1.27 26.42 4.00
N GLN A 64 -0.72 25.61 4.91
CA GLN A 64 0.24 26.10 5.91
C GLN A 64 1.53 26.61 5.27
N ASP A 65 1.96 26.00 4.16
CA ASP A 65 3.12 26.40 3.37
C ASP A 65 2.84 27.64 2.48
N GLY A 66 1.63 28.22 2.57
CA GLY A 66 1.28 29.49 1.94
C GLY A 66 0.42 29.42 0.69
N LEU A 67 -0.09 28.22 0.32
CA LEU A 67 -1.06 28.12 -0.77
C LEU A 67 -2.37 28.81 -0.38
N SER A 68 -2.99 29.57 -1.30
CA SER A 68 -4.26 30.25 -1.03
C SER A 68 -5.42 29.24 -0.90
N MET A 69 -6.45 29.58 -0.14
CA MET A 69 -7.63 28.72 0.02
C MET A 69 -8.37 28.50 -1.30
N GLU A 70 -8.37 29.49 -2.19
CA GLU A 70 -8.95 29.38 -3.52
C GLU A 70 -8.21 28.34 -4.36
N SER A 71 -6.87 28.36 -4.32
CA SER A 71 -6.03 27.35 -5.00
C SER A 71 -6.19 25.96 -4.41
N VAL A 72 -6.33 25.86 -3.09
CA VAL A 72 -6.61 24.57 -2.42
C VAL A 72 -7.94 23.98 -2.91
N VAL A 73 -9.02 24.77 -2.91
CA VAL A 73 -10.34 24.33 -3.41
C VAL A 73 -10.26 23.89 -4.88
N GLU A 74 -9.54 24.65 -5.72
CA GLU A 74 -9.37 24.29 -7.12
C GLU A 74 -8.60 22.98 -7.31
N ASN A 75 -7.53 22.79 -6.57
CA ASN A 75 -6.74 21.53 -6.60
C ASN A 75 -7.57 20.33 -6.15
N ILE A 76 -8.37 20.46 -5.09
CA ILE A 76 -9.29 19.41 -4.63
C ILE A 76 -10.31 19.06 -5.73
N ARG A 77 -10.89 20.07 -6.38
CA ARG A 77 -11.83 19.86 -7.48
C ARG A 77 -11.19 19.14 -8.66
N LYS A 78 -9.97 19.53 -9.01
CA LYS A 78 -9.19 18.89 -10.07
C LYS A 78 -8.91 17.40 -9.74
N GLU A 79 -8.43 17.11 -8.54
CA GLU A 79 -8.20 15.74 -8.08
C GLU A 79 -9.49 14.90 -8.11
N TYR A 80 -10.62 15.48 -7.68
CA TYR A 80 -11.91 14.80 -7.75
C TYR A 80 -12.27 14.40 -9.18
N VAL A 81 -12.14 15.33 -10.14
CA VAL A 81 -12.46 15.08 -11.55
C VAL A 81 -11.53 14.01 -12.14
N GLU A 82 -10.25 14.04 -11.80
CA GLU A 82 -9.25 13.05 -12.26
C GLU A 82 -9.50 11.65 -11.69
N LYS A 83 -9.94 11.57 -10.43
CA LYS A 83 -10.19 10.29 -9.74
C LYS A 83 -11.60 9.74 -9.89
N LYS A 84 -12.52 10.58 -10.33
CA LYS A 84 -13.92 10.18 -10.50
C LYS A 84 -14.05 9.10 -11.59
N PRO A 85 -14.76 7.97 -11.31
CA PRO A 85 -15.04 6.96 -12.32
C PRO A 85 -15.85 7.54 -13.48
N ALA A 86 -15.51 7.14 -14.70
CA ALA A 86 -16.20 7.63 -15.91
C ALA A 86 -17.72 7.37 -15.86
N ASP A 87 -18.13 6.20 -15.32
CA ASP A 87 -19.54 5.79 -15.24
C ASP A 87 -20.25 6.25 -13.97
N GLY A 88 -19.51 6.76 -12.96
CA GLY A 88 -20.06 7.28 -11.70
C GLY A 88 -20.85 6.27 -10.84
N ASN A 89 -20.98 5.04 -11.29
CA ASN A 89 -21.80 4.02 -10.64
C ASN A 89 -21.08 2.67 -10.54
N LEU A 90 -21.06 2.12 -9.32
CA LEU A 90 -20.77 0.72 -9.08
C LEU A 90 -22.07 -0.09 -9.28
N SER A 91 -22.00 -1.10 -10.12
CA SER A 91 -23.10 -2.06 -10.24
C SER A 91 -23.34 -2.77 -8.89
N ILE A 92 -24.60 -3.06 -8.56
CA ILE A 92 -24.96 -3.89 -7.38
C ILE A 92 -24.26 -5.26 -7.45
N SER A 93 -23.99 -5.77 -8.66
CA SER A 93 -23.18 -6.97 -8.89
C SER A 93 -21.73 -6.87 -8.39
N ALA A 94 -21.24 -5.67 -8.03
CA ALA A 94 -19.91 -5.50 -7.39
C ALA A 94 -19.79 -6.24 -6.04
N TYR A 95 -20.90 -6.63 -5.42
CA TYR A 95 -20.94 -7.45 -4.21
C TYR A 95 -21.14 -8.95 -4.48
N ASP A 96 -21.34 -9.34 -5.73
CA ASP A 96 -21.43 -10.74 -6.13
C ASP A 96 -20.04 -11.33 -6.29
N PHE A 97 -19.77 -12.43 -5.59
CA PHE A 97 -18.49 -13.13 -5.64
C PHE A 97 -18.06 -13.48 -7.07
N SER A 98 -18.99 -13.96 -7.90
CA SER A 98 -18.71 -14.32 -9.29
C SER A 98 -18.21 -13.15 -10.15
N PHE A 99 -18.57 -11.93 -9.79
CA PHE A 99 -18.13 -10.71 -10.47
C PHE A 99 -16.77 -10.19 -9.99
N VAL A 100 -16.42 -10.45 -8.72
CA VAL A 100 -15.20 -9.89 -8.10
C VAL A 100 -14.07 -10.89 -7.99
N GLN A 101 -14.32 -12.20 -8.07
CA GLN A 101 -13.33 -13.24 -7.81
C GLN A 101 -12.02 -13.05 -8.60
N ASP A 102 -12.08 -12.68 -9.88
CA ASP A 102 -10.91 -12.46 -10.74
C ASP A 102 -10.15 -11.16 -10.46
N LYS A 103 -10.69 -10.32 -9.57
CA LYS A 103 -10.17 -9.01 -9.15
C LYS A 103 -9.64 -9.03 -7.72
N ILE A 104 -9.78 -10.16 -7.03
CA ILE A 104 -9.28 -10.33 -5.66
C ILE A 104 -7.77 -10.47 -5.71
N PHE A 105 -7.10 -9.75 -4.82
CA PHE A 105 -5.65 -9.78 -4.66
C PHE A 105 -5.28 -9.58 -3.18
N TYR A 106 -4.05 -9.92 -2.82
CA TYR A 106 -3.58 -9.71 -1.47
C TYR A 106 -2.63 -8.50 -1.38
N ARG A 107 -2.47 -7.98 -0.17
CA ARG A 107 -1.47 -6.98 0.23
C ARG A 107 -0.82 -7.44 1.52
N ILE A 108 0.42 -6.98 1.73
CA ILE A 108 1.10 -7.14 3.02
C ILE A 108 1.15 -5.81 3.76
N VAL A 109 0.96 -5.89 5.07
CA VAL A 109 1.01 -4.76 5.99
C VAL A 109 1.72 -5.17 7.28
N ASN A 110 2.14 -4.22 8.10
CA ASN A 110 2.65 -4.52 9.43
C ASN A 110 1.55 -5.11 10.31
N TYR A 111 1.82 -6.22 11.00
CA TYR A 111 0.82 -6.88 11.82
C TYR A 111 0.45 -6.05 13.07
N ASP A 112 1.47 -5.59 13.81
CA ASP A 112 1.24 -4.94 15.11
C ASP A 112 0.63 -3.54 14.96
N ALA A 113 1.06 -2.79 13.96
CA ALA A 113 0.54 -1.46 13.67
C ALA A 113 -0.89 -1.47 13.09
N ASN A 114 -1.37 -2.63 12.60
CA ASN A 114 -2.69 -2.75 11.95
C ASN A 114 -3.68 -3.64 12.72
N LYS A 115 -3.46 -3.95 13.99
CA LYS A 115 -4.30 -4.87 14.78
C LYS A 115 -5.79 -4.52 14.77
N GLU A 116 -6.13 -3.24 14.77
CA GLU A 116 -7.52 -2.77 14.78
C GLU A 116 -8.23 -3.22 13.49
N ILE A 117 -7.67 -2.88 12.33
CA ILE A 117 -8.26 -3.25 11.04
C ILE A 117 -8.17 -4.76 10.76
N LEU A 118 -7.14 -5.44 11.26
CA LEU A 118 -6.98 -6.88 11.11
C LEU A 118 -8.05 -7.67 11.89
N SER A 119 -8.60 -7.12 12.96
CA SER A 119 -9.72 -7.76 13.68
C SER A 119 -11.01 -7.82 12.85
N GLU A 120 -11.15 -6.98 11.82
CA GLU A 120 -12.34 -6.86 10.99
C GLU A 120 -12.22 -7.58 9.64
N CYS A 121 -11.04 -8.09 9.29
CA CYS A 121 -10.80 -8.72 8.00
C CYS A 121 -10.06 -10.06 8.11
N PRO A 122 -10.30 -11.00 7.18
CA PRO A 122 -9.49 -12.20 7.07
C PRO A 122 -8.04 -11.82 6.80
N HIS A 123 -7.11 -12.45 7.50
CA HIS A 123 -5.70 -12.20 7.33
C HIS A 123 -4.85 -13.40 7.70
N ILE A 124 -3.65 -13.48 7.13
CA ILE A 124 -2.67 -14.52 7.46
C ILE A 124 -1.47 -13.82 8.08
N LYS A 125 -1.11 -14.21 9.29
CA LYS A 125 0.09 -13.68 9.96
C LYS A 125 1.34 -14.34 9.39
N LEU A 126 2.31 -13.52 8.99
CA LEU A 126 3.62 -13.94 8.49
C LEU A 126 4.69 -13.13 9.23
N ASN A 127 5.29 -13.70 10.26
CA ASN A 127 6.22 -13.03 11.17
C ASN A 127 5.58 -11.77 11.80
N ASP A 128 6.14 -10.59 11.55
CA ASP A 128 5.63 -9.28 11.96
C ASP A 128 4.75 -8.62 10.88
N LEU A 129 4.45 -9.35 9.80
CA LEU A 129 3.57 -8.92 8.72
C LEU A 129 2.22 -9.64 8.78
N ALA A 130 1.25 -9.07 8.08
CA ALA A 130 -0.04 -9.68 7.79
C ALA A 130 -0.35 -9.60 6.29
N VAL A 131 -0.81 -10.71 5.73
CA VAL A 131 -1.42 -10.76 4.39
C VAL A 131 -2.89 -10.42 4.54
N THR A 132 -3.36 -9.39 3.88
CA THR A 132 -4.76 -8.95 3.83
C THR A 132 -5.30 -9.05 2.41
N PHE A 133 -6.61 -9.10 2.24
CA PHE A 133 -7.25 -9.32 0.95
C PHE A 133 -8.06 -8.11 0.52
N ARG A 134 -7.98 -7.80 -0.75
CA ARG A 134 -8.70 -6.68 -1.37
C ARG A 134 -9.24 -7.11 -2.73
N TRP A 135 -10.21 -6.37 -3.25
CA TRP A 135 -10.62 -6.50 -4.64
C TRP A 135 -10.57 -5.15 -5.37
N ILE A 136 -10.26 -5.19 -6.66
CA ILE A 136 -10.17 -4.00 -7.50
C ILE A 136 -11.59 -3.51 -7.81
N VAL A 137 -11.91 -2.32 -7.31
CA VAL A 137 -13.18 -1.61 -7.58
C VAL A 137 -13.11 -0.86 -8.89
N ILE A 138 -12.00 -0.13 -9.08
CA ILE A 138 -11.75 0.73 -10.25
C ILE A 138 -10.29 0.55 -10.65
N LYS A 139 -10.04 0.45 -11.94
CA LYS A 139 -8.69 0.45 -12.51
C LYS A 139 -8.69 1.32 -13.76
N ASN A 140 -7.82 2.33 -13.80
CA ASN A 140 -7.50 3.11 -14.98
C ASN A 140 -5.97 3.16 -15.17
N GLU A 141 -5.50 3.90 -16.16
CA GLU A 141 -4.06 4.00 -16.47
C GLU A 141 -3.23 4.65 -15.34
N GLN A 142 -3.85 5.46 -14.50
CA GLN A 142 -3.16 6.29 -13.49
C GLN A 142 -3.43 5.83 -12.05
N SER A 143 -4.49 5.04 -11.80
CA SER A 143 -4.89 4.68 -10.44
C SER A 143 -5.61 3.35 -10.35
N ILE A 144 -5.49 2.71 -9.17
CA ILE A 144 -6.22 1.51 -8.79
C ILE A 144 -6.95 1.78 -7.49
N GLY A 145 -8.29 1.87 -7.59
CA GLY A 145 -9.16 1.89 -6.42
C GLY A 145 -9.49 0.46 -5.99
N SER A 146 -9.31 0.15 -4.72
CA SER A 146 -9.59 -1.18 -4.17
C SER A 146 -10.29 -1.10 -2.82
N SER A 147 -11.14 -2.08 -2.54
CA SER A 147 -11.81 -2.24 -1.26
C SER A 147 -11.21 -3.39 -0.45
N LEU A 148 -11.14 -3.20 0.87
CA LEU A 148 -10.76 -4.27 1.80
C LEU A 148 -11.87 -5.33 1.82
N ILE A 149 -11.50 -6.60 1.84
CA ILE A 149 -12.41 -7.72 2.04
C ILE A 149 -12.53 -7.93 3.55
N THR A 150 -13.74 -7.75 4.08
CA THR A 150 -14.04 -7.91 5.50
C THR A 150 -14.50 -9.32 5.83
N ASN A 151 -14.51 -9.69 7.12
CA ASN A 151 -15.07 -10.95 7.59
C ASN A 151 -16.54 -11.10 7.20
N ASP A 152 -17.31 -10.00 7.17
CA ASP A 152 -18.70 -9.99 6.72
C ASP A 152 -18.80 -10.31 5.24
N THR A 153 -17.93 -9.74 4.42
CA THR A 153 -17.88 -9.99 2.98
C THR A 153 -17.64 -11.46 2.68
N VAL A 154 -16.67 -12.07 3.35
CA VAL A 154 -16.34 -13.50 3.17
C VAL A 154 -17.53 -14.39 3.56
N ARG A 155 -18.20 -14.06 4.69
CA ARG A 155 -19.42 -14.76 5.11
C ARG A 155 -20.56 -14.66 4.09
N GLN A 156 -20.75 -13.47 3.50
CA GLN A 156 -21.76 -13.26 2.45
C GLN A 156 -21.46 -14.06 1.19
N TRP A 157 -20.18 -14.17 0.82
CA TRP A 157 -19.75 -14.95 -0.34
C TRP A 157 -19.80 -16.46 -0.10
N GLY A 158 -19.81 -16.90 1.16
CA GLY A 158 -19.86 -18.32 1.52
C GLY A 158 -18.59 -19.08 1.15
N ILE A 159 -17.43 -18.41 1.14
CA ILE A 159 -16.11 -19.00 0.86
C ILE A 159 -15.29 -19.11 2.15
N SER A 160 -14.31 -20.01 2.16
CA SER A 160 -13.35 -20.11 3.27
C SER A 160 -12.19 -19.11 3.12
N ASP A 161 -11.46 -18.87 4.20
CA ASP A 161 -10.23 -18.05 4.17
C ASP A 161 -9.13 -18.72 3.31
N GLU A 162 -9.12 -20.06 3.26
CA GLU A 162 -8.21 -20.83 2.41
C GLU A 162 -8.54 -20.62 0.92
N ASP A 163 -9.82 -20.70 0.55
CA ASP A 163 -10.25 -20.42 -0.84
C ASP A 163 -9.89 -18.98 -1.24
N LEU A 164 -10.13 -18.03 -0.33
CA LEU A 164 -9.78 -16.62 -0.54
C LEU A 164 -8.28 -16.44 -0.80
N TYR A 165 -7.43 -17.11 0.00
CA TYR A 165 -5.98 -17.06 -0.19
C TYR A 165 -5.54 -17.66 -1.52
N LEU A 166 -6.08 -18.81 -1.90
CA LEU A 166 -5.75 -19.48 -3.17
C LEU A 166 -6.11 -18.58 -4.37
N ILE A 167 -7.33 -18.05 -4.38
CA ILE A 167 -7.80 -17.14 -5.42
C ILE A 167 -6.90 -15.88 -5.48
N ALA A 168 -6.64 -15.26 -4.34
CA ALA A 168 -5.80 -14.07 -4.27
C ALA A 168 -4.38 -14.34 -4.75
N SER A 169 -3.79 -15.50 -4.38
CA SER A 169 -2.42 -15.86 -4.76
C SER A 169 -2.27 -16.01 -6.28
N GLU A 170 -3.22 -16.69 -6.92
CA GLU A 170 -3.24 -16.84 -8.37
C GLU A 170 -3.44 -15.49 -9.09
N ASN A 171 -4.40 -14.72 -8.62
CA ASN A 171 -4.72 -13.44 -9.24
C ASN A 171 -3.63 -12.38 -9.05
N THR A 172 -3.01 -12.31 -7.86
CA THR A 172 -2.09 -11.20 -7.55
C THR A 172 -0.91 -11.19 -8.51
N SER A 173 -0.31 -12.34 -8.79
CA SER A 173 0.82 -12.43 -9.72
C SER A 173 0.43 -12.09 -11.16
N ARG A 174 -0.79 -12.41 -11.57
CA ARG A 174 -1.35 -12.08 -12.89
C ARG A 174 -1.72 -10.60 -13.03
N LEU A 175 -2.33 -10.02 -12.00
CA LEU A 175 -2.80 -8.62 -11.99
C LEU A 175 -1.66 -7.63 -11.82
N PHE A 176 -0.60 -8.04 -11.11
CA PHE A 176 0.54 -7.24 -10.70
C PHE A 176 1.85 -8.01 -10.92
N PRO A 177 2.31 -8.19 -12.17
CA PRO A 177 3.56 -8.89 -12.46
C PRO A 177 4.73 -8.29 -11.69
N ALA A 178 5.58 -9.16 -11.12
CA ALA A 178 6.74 -8.72 -10.36
C ALA A 178 7.82 -8.14 -11.28
N LYS A 179 8.57 -7.18 -10.73
CA LYS A 179 9.74 -6.59 -11.37
C LYS A 179 10.89 -6.44 -10.37
N ILE A 180 12.08 -6.75 -10.83
CA ILE A 180 13.31 -6.55 -10.06
C ILE A 180 14.18 -5.55 -10.80
N TYR A 181 14.52 -4.47 -10.12
CA TYR A 181 15.40 -3.43 -10.62
C TYR A 181 16.75 -3.52 -9.92
N ASP A 182 17.80 -3.35 -10.67
CA ASP A 182 19.16 -3.20 -10.19
C ASP A 182 19.38 -1.73 -9.79
N MET A 183 19.65 -1.46 -8.52
CA MET A 183 19.80 -0.08 -8.02
C MET A 183 21.02 0.61 -8.58
N ASP A 184 22.12 -0.10 -8.84
CA ASP A 184 23.33 0.46 -9.43
C ASP A 184 23.10 1.01 -10.85
N LYS A 185 22.05 0.53 -11.53
CA LYS A 185 21.65 1.05 -12.85
C LYS A 185 20.71 2.25 -12.77
N ILE A 186 20.10 2.50 -11.60
CA ILE A 186 19.17 3.60 -11.39
C ILE A 186 19.89 4.81 -10.79
N PHE A 187 20.74 4.56 -9.79
CA PHE A 187 21.49 5.58 -9.08
C PHE A 187 22.96 5.50 -9.50
N TRP A 188 23.41 6.48 -10.29
CA TRP A 188 24.78 6.61 -10.81
C TRP A 188 25.79 6.97 -9.69
N GLU A 189 25.78 6.27 -8.56
CA GLU A 189 26.79 6.45 -7.52
C GLU A 189 27.93 5.46 -7.72
N GLU A 190 29.09 5.97 -8.12
CA GLU A 190 30.29 5.19 -8.48
C GLU A 190 30.93 4.43 -7.28
N ASP A 191 30.45 4.60 -6.04
CA ASP A 191 31.10 4.09 -4.83
C ASP A 191 30.28 3.11 -3.96
N SER A 192 29.08 2.68 -4.33
CA SER A 192 28.40 1.64 -3.56
C SER A 192 28.87 0.25 -3.99
N HIS A 193 29.66 -0.39 -3.16
CA HIS A 193 30.22 -1.72 -3.43
C HIS A 193 29.22 -2.87 -3.16
N VAL A 194 28.04 -2.58 -2.61
CA VAL A 194 27.05 -3.60 -2.25
C VAL A 194 25.92 -3.62 -3.27
N PRO A 195 25.77 -4.69 -4.07
CA PRO A 195 24.70 -4.78 -5.06
C PRO A 195 23.34 -4.87 -4.38
N MET A 196 22.44 -3.92 -4.66
CA MET A 196 21.08 -3.84 -4.13
C MET A 196 20.07 -3.91 -5.25
N TYR A 197 18.97 -4.61 -5.01
CA TYR A 197 17.90 -4.81 -5.98
C TYR A 197 16.54 -4.49 -5.39
N ILE A 198 15.73 -3.73 -6.10
CA ILE A 198 14.36 -3.42 -5.70
C ILE A 198 13.43 -4.47 -6.28
N LEU A 199 12.75 -5.23 -5.42
CA LEU A 199 11.63 -6.09 -5.81
C LEU A 199 10.32 -5.37 -5.58
N THR A 200 9.57 -5.17 -6.65
CA THR A 200 8.24 -4.55 -6.66
C THR A 200 7.39 -5.13 -7.80
N ASN A 201 6.26 -4.51 -8.12
CA ASN A 201 5.47 -4.84 -9.31
C ASN A 201 5.66 -3.80 -10.43
N GLU A 202 5.13 -4.09 -11.62
CA GLU A 202 5.23 -3.18 -12.77
C GLU A 202 4.62 -1.80 -12.52
N GLN A 203 3.63 -1.68 -11.63
CA GLN A 203 2.97 -0.41 -11.29
C GLN A 203 3.74 0.39 -10.24
N GLY A 204 4.71 -0.21 -9.52
CA GLY A 204 5.46 0.44 -8.44
C GLY A 204 4.60 0.78 -7.21
N MET A 205 3.42 0.20 -7.07
CA MET A 205 2.49 0.47 -5.97
C MET A 205 2.15 -0.79 -5.18
N ASN A 206 2.32 -0.74 -3.85
CA ASN A 206 2.09 -1.85 -2.93
C ASN A 206 2.85 -3.14 -3.29
N GLY A 207 3.93 -3.05 -4.05
CA GLY A 207 4.63 -4.18 -4.65
C GLY A 207 5.45 -5.02 -3.69
N ALA A 208 5.58 -4.65 -2.41
CA ALA A 208 6.23 -5.48 -1.41
C ALA A 208 5.61 -6.89 -1.30
N PHE A 209 4.34 -7.06 -1.66
CA PHE A 209 3.70 -8.38 -1.72
C PHE A 209 4.31 -9.33 -2.76
N CYS A 210 5.09 -8.84 -3.72
CA CYS A 210 5.84 -9.68 -4.66
C CYS A 210 6.82 -10.63 -3.94
N LEU A 211 7.19 -10.30 -2.70
CA LEU A 211 7.95 -11.18 -1.82
C LEU A 211 7.31 -12.57 -1.63
N LEU A 212 5.99 -12.66 -1.76
CA LEU A 212 5.21 -13.88 -1.58
C LEU A 212 5.00 -14.68 -2.87
N TYR A 213 5.49 -14.20 -4.01
CA TYR A 213 5.33 -14.92 -5.27
C TYR A 213 6.17 -16.17 -5.30
N THR A 214 5.57 -17.26 -5.79
CA THR A 214 6.24 -18.53 -5.95
C THR A 214 7.52 -18.37 -6.76
N ASP A 215 8.60 -18.97 -6.26
CA ASP A 215 9.93 -19.04 -6.89
C ASP A 215 10.67 -17.69 -7.09
N ILE A 216 10.08 -16.51 -6.79
CA ILE A 216 10.74 -15.22 -7.05
C ILE A 216 12.10 -15.09 -6.32
N LEU A 217 12.13 -15.42 -5.03
CA LEU A 217 13.34 -15.39 -4.23
C LEU A 217 14.30 -16.51 -4.60
N LYS A 218 13.76 -17.68 -4.88
CA LYS A 218 14.54 -18.86 -5.30
C LYS A 218 15.28 -18.62 -6.62
N ASP A 219 14.60 -18.01 -7.59
CA ASP A 219 15.23 -17.69 -8.88
C ASP A 219 16.23 -16.55 -8.76
N PHE A 220 15.93 -15.55 -7.92
CA PHE A 220 16.89 -14.50 -7.60
C PHE A 220 18.13 -15.08 -6.90
N SER A 221 17.93 -15.92 -5.87
CA SER A 221 19.01 -16.62 -5.13
C SER A 221 19.88 -17.49 -6.05
N LYS A 222 19.28 -18.22 -7.00
CA LYS A 222 20.02 -19.00 -8.00
C LYS A 222 20.90 -18.11 -8.87
N LYS A 223 20.35 -16.96 -9.31
CA LYS A 223 21.06 -16.02 -10.18
C LYS A 223 22.26 -15.39 -9.49
N HIS A 224 22.14 -15.09 -8.20
CA HIS A 224 23.18 -14.40 -7.41
C HIS A 224 24.04 -15.35 -6.55
N GLY A 225 23.75 -16.64 -6.55
CA GLY A 225 24.62 -17.69 -6.01
C GLY A 225 24.46 -18.01 -4.53
N GLY A 226 23.66 -17.24 -3.75
CA GLY A 226 23.63 -17.36 -2.27
C GLY A 226 22.27 -17.08 -1.64
N ASP A 227 22.31 -16.96 -0.32
CA ASP A 227 21.19 -16.50 0.51
C ASP A 227 20.94 -15.00 0.27
N ILE A 228 19.81 -14.47 0.77
CA ILE A 228 19.40 -13.09 0.50
C ILE A 228 19.01 -12.42 1.81
N TYR A 229 19.52 -11.22 2.07
CA TYR A 229 18.89 -10.28 3.00
C TYR A 229 17.79 -9.51 2.28
N ILE A 230 16.67 -9.32 2.99
CA ILE A 230 15.49 -8.64 2.46
C ILE A 230 15.18 -7.49 3.42
N LEU A 231 15.23 -6.26 2.92
CA LEU A 231 14.91 -5.06 3.68
C LEU A 231 13.50 -4.59 3.29
N PRO A 232 12.59 -4.47 4.25
CA PRO A 232 11.23 -3.99 4.00
C PRO A 232 11.21 -2.46 3.93
N SER A 233 11.67 -1.89 2.83
CA SER A 233 11.75 -0.44 2.63
C SER A 233 10.38 0.22 2.83
N SER A 234 9.35 -0.32 2.18
CA SER A 234 7.97 0.17 2.32
C SER A 234 6.95 -0.89 1.92
N ILE A 235 5.65 -0.57 1.99
CA ILE A 235 4.60 -1.43 1.39
C ILE A 235 4.72 -1.49 -0.14
N HIS A 236 5.48 -0.57 -0.76
CA HIS A 236 5.60 -0.47 -2.21
C HIS A 236 6.67 -1.38 -2.79
N GLU A 237 7.74 -1.65 -2.05
CA GLU A 237 8.86 -2.47 -2.48
C GLU A 237 9.63 -3.07 -1.32
N VAL A 238 10.45 -4.07 -1.62
CA VAL A 238 11.50 -4.57 -0.73
C VAL A 238 12.84 -4.53 -1.43
N ILE A 239 13.91 -4.35 -0.66
CA ILE A 239 15.28 -4.38 -1.20
C ILE A 239 15.85 -5.78 -0.96
N LEU A 240 16.39 -6.39 -2.01
CA LEU A 240 17.10 -7.66 -1.97
C LEU A 240 18.60 -7.42 -2.04
N ILE A 241 19.36 -8.03 -1.15
CA ILE A 241 20.82 -7.94 -1.08
C ILE A 241 21.39 -9.36 -1.00
N PRO A 242 22.31 -9.79 -1.89
CA PRO A 242 23.02 -11.05 -1.75
C PRO A 242 23.75 -11.10 -0.40
N ALA A 243 23.57 -12.18 0.36
CA ALA A 243 24.04 -12.23 1.75
C ALA A 243 25.57 -12.23 1.85
N ASP A 244 26.27 -12.79 0.86
CA ASP A 244 27.73 -12.84 0.81
C ASP A 244 28.40 -11.45 0.70
N GLU A 245 27.64 -10.43 0.34
CA GLU A 245 28.12 -9.04 0.20
C GLU A 245 28.07 -8.26 1.52
N ILE A 246 27.42 -8.81 2.55
CA ILE A 246 27.20 -8.12 3.82
C ILE A 246 28.08 -8.73 4.90
N SER A 247 28.98 -7.92 5.45
CA SER A 247 29.84 -8.28 6.58
C SER A 247 29.34 -7.78 7.94
N ASP A 248 28.42 -6.79 7.93
CA ASP A 248 27.93 -6.12 9.15
C ASP A 248 26.43 -5.84 9.05
N LEU A 249 25.66 -6.64 9.75
CA LEU A 249 24.20 -6.52 9.76
C LEU A 249 23.69 -5.29 10.52
N THR A 250 24.47 -4.76 11.46
CA THR A 250 24.09 -3.58 12.24
C THR A 250 23.82 -2.40 11.32
N LYS A 251 24.65 -2.23 10.28
CA LYS A 251 24.49 -1.16 9.29
C LYS A 251 23.19 -1.28 8.50
N LEU A 252 22.72 -2.51 8.21
CA LEU A 252 21.44 -2.70 7.54
C LEU A 252 20.26 -2.30 8.45
N TYR A 253 20.35 -2.60 9.75
CA TYR A 253 19.33 -2.15 10.72
C TYR A 253 19.29 -0.64 10.85
N GLU A 254 20.45 -0.02 10.98
CA GLU A 254 20.55 1.44 11.05
C GLU A 254 19.95 2.07 9.79
N ALA A 255 20.24 1.52 8.60
CA ALA A 255 19.71 2.01 7.34
C ALA A 255 18.17 1.88 7.24
N VAL A 256 17.59 0.73 7.65
CA VAL A 256 16.14 0.53 7.66
C VAL A 256 15.47 1.48 8.66
N SER A 257 16.04 1.61 9.87
CA SER A 257 15.52 2.48 10.92
C SER A 257 15.57 3.95 10.49
N ASP A 258 16.67 4.39 9.89
CA ASP A 258 16.83 5.76 9.39
C ASP A 258 15.86 6.05 8.24
N ALA A 259 15.73 5.13 7.29
CA ALA A 259 14.79 5.26 6.18
C ALA A 259 13.34 5.40 6.68
N ASN A 260 12.91 4.52 7.60
CA ASN A 260 11.55 4.56 8.14
C ASN A 260 11.28 5.79 9.01
N SER A 261 12.33 6.35 9.67
CA SER A 261 12.17 7.52 10.52
C SER A 261 12.15 8.84 9.76
N ASN A 262 12.83 8.91 8.61
CA ASN A 262 13.10 10.18 7.93
C ASN A 262 12.57 10.29 6.51
N PHE A 263 12.34 9.16 5.82
CA PHE A 263 12.05 9.18 4.38
C PHE A 263 10.78 8.44 3.97
N VAL A 264 10.32 7.46 4.77
CA VAL A 264 9.11 6.69 4.46
C VAL A 264 7.92 7.30 5.19
N ALA A 265 6.82 7.55 4.47
CA ALA A 265 5.59 8.02 5.09
C ALA A 265 5.06 6.97 6.08
N GLU A 266 4.49 7.40 7.22
CA GLU A 266 3.97 6.50 8.25
C GLU A 266 2.98 5.48 7.69
N THR A 267 2.14 5.88 6.74
CA THR A 267 1.22 4.99 6.02
C THR A 267 1.89 3.92 5.18
N ASP A 268 3.16 4.09 4.85
CA ASP A 268 3.87 3.24 3.89
C ASP A 268 4.93 2.36 4.57
N ILE A 269 5.25 2.60 5.83
CA ILE A 269 6.18 1.76 6.59
C ILE A 269 5.65 0.32 6.63
N LEU A 270 6.46 -0.64 6.18
CA LEU A 270 6.13 -2.05 6.21
C LEU A 270 6.65 -2.72 7.49
N SER A 271 7.94 -2.63 7.76
CA SER A 271 8.55 -3.20 8.97
C SER A 271 9.89 -2.54 9.28
N ASN A 272 10.30 -2.61 10.55
CA ASN A 272 11.68 -2.31 10.99
C ASN A 272 12.57 -3.56 11.06
N SER A 273 12.02 -4.75 10.77
CA SER A 273 12.77 -6.00 10.78
C SER A 273 13.56 -6.18 9.49
N ILE A 274 14.64 -6.95 9.56
CA ILE A 274 15.31 -7.50 8.38
C ILE A 274 14.89 -8.95 8.22
N TYR A 275 14.66 -9.40 6.99
CA TYR A 275 14.40 -10.80 6.70
C TYR A 275 15.60 -11.43 6.02
N PHE A 276 15.72 -12.74 6.20
CA PHE A 276 16.74 -13.57 5.59
C PHE A 276 16.06 -14.73 4.85
N TYR A 277 16.35 -14.86 3.59
CA TYR A 277 15.93 -16.00 2.79
C TYR A 277 17.04 -17.03 2.76
N ASP A 278 16.80 -18.16 3.44
CA ASP A 278 17.67 -19.33 3.45
C ASP A 278 17.39 -20.18 2.19
N ARG A 279 18.30 -20.13 1.24
CA ARG A 279 18.20 -20.86 -0.03
C ARG A 279 18.09 -22.38 0.15
N SER A 280 18.76 -22.92 1.17
CA SER A 280 18.78 -24.35 1.40
C SER A 280 17.45 -24.91 1.91
N LYS A 281 16.69 -24.07 2.62
CA LYS A 281 15.38 -24.41 3.20
C LYS A 281 14.20 -23.87 2.38
N ASP A 282 14.46 -22.97 1.43
CA ASP A 282 13.42 -22.23 0.70
C ASP A 282 12.46 -21.51 1.67
N GLN A 283 13.03 -20.78 2.65
CA GLN A 283 12.28 -20.16 3.75
C GLN A 283 12.78 -18.75 4.06
N ILE A 284 11.83 -17.87 4.39
CA ILE A 284 12.09 -16.53 4.92
C ILE A 284 12.06 -16.60 6.45
N GLN A 285 13.07 -16.02 7.09
CA GLN A 285 13.18 -15.89 8.54
C GLN A 285 13.32 -14.42 8.90
N THR A 286 12.72 -14.00 10.02
CA THR A 286 12.97 -12.67 10.57
C THR A 286 14.26 -12.72 11.39
N LEU A 287 15.14 -11.76 11.12
CA LEU A 287 16.31 -11.54 11.95
C LEU A 287 15.96 -10.52 13.03
N SER A 288 16.19 -10.86 14.30
CA SER A 288 16.05 -9.92 15.42
C SER A 288 17.44 -9.41 15.85
N GLU A 289 17.51 -8.18 16.38
CA GLU A 289 18.76 -7.61 16.92
C GLU A 289 19.42 -8.53 17.96
N GLU A 290 18.63 -9.31 18.71
CA GLU A 290 19.12 -10.25 19.72
C GLU A 290 19.97 -11.39 19.13
N ASN A 291 19.94 -11.62 17.82
CA ASN A 291 20.68 -12.70 17.14
C ASN A 291 22.07 -12.25 16.64
N PHE A 292 22.48 -10.98 16.82
CA PHE A 292 23.73 -10.44 16.28
C PHE A 292 24.94 -10.50 17.24
N GLY A 293 24.73 -10.97 18.45
CA GLY A 293 25.80 -11.04 19.49
C GLY A 293 26.32 -12.44 19.77
N LYS A 294 26.05 -13.43 18.91
CA LYS A 294 26.51 -14.81 19.16
C LYS A 294 27.38 -15.34 18.05
#